data_2b8ee2524d23a470455fc63499849570
#
_entry.id   2b8ee2524d23a470455fc63499849570
#
_cell.length_a   1.000
_cell.length_b   1.000
_cell.length_c   1.000
_cell.angle_alpha   90.00
_cell.angle_beta   90.00
_cell.angle_gamma   90.00
#
_symmetry.space_group_name_H-M   'P 1'
#
loop_
_entity.id
_entity.type
_entity.pdbx_description
1 polymer ?
#
loop_
_entity_poly.entity_id
_entity_poly.type
_entity_poly.pdbx_seq_one_letter_code
_entity_poly.pdbx_strand_id
1 'polypeptide(L)'
;MLTMPVSMFENWLARTLLFAVGYFVVFHVIFYALEIMRYLLLSSAFPNVDIRIAHPVMWLGFGSNGLLNILYATAWYVFAVSFFMLGSFVFPRKPLLGTTISAFVLLLIGGLTLLFFNADNNASFYILTAWVGLLGLVNLWLSYRRLCELEVIDRM
;
A
#
# COMPACT_ATOMS: atom_id res chain seq x y z
N MET A 1 32.47 -19.65 4.92
CA MET A 1 31.78 -18.46 4.39
C MET A 1 31.81 -17.39 5.47
N LEU A 2 32.57 -16.32 5.23
CA LEU A 2 32.63 -15.15 6.13
C LEU A 2 31.30 -14.40 5.97
N THR A 3 30.33 -14.67 6.85
CA THR A 3 29.14 -13.87 6.96
C THR A 3 29.58 -12.55 7.62
N MET A 4 29.77 -11.52 6.79
CA MET A 4 29.92 -10.16 7.34
C MET A 4 28.70 -9.83 8.22
N PRO A 5 28.91 -9.29 9.42
CA PRO A 5 27.81 -8.87 10.26
C PRO A 5 27.10 -7.70 9.55
N VAL A 6 26.01 -8.01 8.88
CA VAL A 6 25.13 -7.01 8.27
C VAL A 6 24.47 -6.23 9.41
N SER A 7 24.51 -4.91 9.35
CA SER A 7 23.83 -4.09 10.37
C SER A 7 22.33 -4.38 10.37
N MET A 8 21.69 -4.27 11.54
CA MET A 8 20.22 -4.46 11.65
C MET A 8 19.46 -3.54 10.70
N PHE A 9 19.95 -2.33 10.51
CA PHE A 9 19.36 -1.37 9.58
C PHE A 9 19.46 -1.82 8.13
N GLU A 10 20.61 -2.36 7.70
CA GLU A 10 20.79 -2.88 6.33
C GLU A 10 19.86 -4.07 6.06
N ASN A 11 19.74 -4.98 7.02
CA ASN A 11 18.84 -6.14 6.91
C ASN A 11 17.37 -5.70 6.80
N TRP A 12 16.95 -4.74 7.64
CA TRP A 12 15.61 -4.15 7.56
C TRP A 12 15.38 -3.42 6.23
N LEU A 13 16.34 -2.61 5.79
CA LEU A 13 16.26 -1.86 4.55
C LEU A 13 16.15 -2.79 3.33
N ALA A 14 16.98 -3.84 3.29
CA ALA A 14 16.95 -4.83 2.22
C ALA A 14 15.59 -5.54 2.14
N ARG A 15 15.03 -5.95 3.28
CA ARG A 15 13.69 -6.55 3.34
C ARG A 15 12.61 -5.56 2.90
N THR A 16 12.68 -4.29 3.36
CA THR A 16 11.72 -3.25 2.98
C THR A 16 11.75 -3.00 1.48
N LEU A 17 12.94 -2.89 0.88
CA LEU A 17 13.09 -2.70 -0.56
C LEU A 17 12.56 -3.90 -1.35
N LEU A 18 12.86 -5.12 -0.89
CA LEU A 18 12.38 -6.33 -1.55
C LEU A 18 10.83 -6.40 -1.52
N PHE A 19 10.21 -6.08 -0.38
CA PHE A 19 8.77 -6.00 -0.27
C PHE A 19 8.18 -4.87 -1.15
N ALA A 20 8.80 -3.69 -1.17
CA ALA A 20 8.35 -2.57 -1.98
C ALA A 20 8.40 -2.91 -3.47
N VAL A 21 9.54 -3.41 -3.96
CA VAL A 21 9.67 -3.78 -5.37
C VAL A 21 8.74 -4.94 -5.73
N GLY A 22 8.67 -5.97 -4.89
CA GLY A 22 7.79 -7.11 -5.10
C GLY A 22 6.31 -6.69 -5.17
N TYR A 23 5.86 -5.87 -4.22
CA TYR A 23 4.50 -5.34 -4.21
C TYR A 23 4.21 -4.50 -5.46
N PHE A 24 5.16 -3.64 -5.85
CA PHE A 24 5.03 -2.81 -7.05
C PHE A 24 4.82 -3.67 -8.31
N VAL A 25 5.66 -4.67 -8.51
CA VAL A 25 5.57 -5.57 -9.66
C VAL A 25 4.25 -6.34 -9.66
N VAL A 26 3.91 -6.98 -8.53
CA VAL A 26 2.67 -7.77 -8.41
C VAL A 26 1.44 -6.89 -8.63
N PHE A 27 1.39 -5.70 -8.04
CA PHE A 27 0.29 -4.77 -8.22
C PHE A 27 0.10 -4.39 -9.69
N HIS A 28 1.18 -4.03 -10.40
CA HIS A 28 1.08 -3.64 -11.81
C HIS A 28 0.68 -4.82 -12.71
N VAL A 29 1.23 -5.99 -12.48
CA VAL A 29 0.85 -7.20 -13.23
C VAL A 29 -0.64 -7.50 -13.07
N ILE A 30 -1.16 -7.51 -11.83
CA ILE A 30 -2.57 -7.77 -11.57
C ILE A 30 -3.44 -6.65 -12.17
N PHE A 31 -3.05 -5.39 -11.97
CA PHE A 31 -3.79 -4.25 -12.50
C PHE A 31 -3.94 -4.33 -14.02
N TYR A 32 -2.84 -4.51 -14.75
CA TYR A 32 -2.89 -4.59 -16.21
C TYR A 32 -3.60 -5.84 -16.72
N ALA A 33 -3.51 -6.96 -16.01
CA ALA A 33 -4.27 -8.16 -16.36
C ALA A 33 -5.79 -7.92 -16.25
N LEU A 34 -6.24 -7.27 -15.17
CA LEU A 34 -7.65 -6.91 -14.98
C LEU A 34 -8.09 -5.84 -15.99
N GLU A 35 -7.24 -4.87 -16.30
CA GLU A 35 -7.56 -3.80 -17.25
C GLU A 35 -7.68 -4.32 -18.68
N ILE A 36 -6.83 -5.26 -19.09
CA ILE A 36 -6.95 -5.96 -20.38
C ILE A 36 -8.24 -6.77 -20.43
N MET A 37 -8.56 -7.48 -19.36
CA MET A 37 -9.82 -8.23 -19.27
C MET A 37 -11.04 -7.29 -19.40
N ARG A 38 -11.04 -6.16 -18.70
CA ARG A 38 -12.06 -5.11 -18.81
C ARG A 38 -12.17 -4.59 -20.24
N TYR A 39 -11.03 -4.27 -20.86
CA TYR A 39 -11.00 -3.78 -22.24
C TYR A 39 -11.62 -4.78 -23.20
N LEU A 40 -11.25 -6.05 -23.13
CA LEU A 40 -11.79 -7.11 -24.00
C LEU A 40 -13.30 -7.30 -23.82
N LEU A 41 -13.78 -7.30 -22.57
CA LEU A 41 -15.21 -7.44 -22.29
C LEU A 41 -16.02 -6.24 -22.80
N LEU A 42 -15.55 -5.03 -22.55
CA LEU A 42 -16.26 -3.83 -22.99
C LEU A 42 -16.20 -3.62 -24.50
N SER A 43 -15.06 -3.91 -25.15
CA SER A 43 -14.94 -3.77 -26.60
C SER A 43 -15.83 -4.77 -27.35
N SER A 44 -16.06 -5.96 -26.78
CA SER A 44 -16.99 -6.93 -27.35
C SER A 44 -18.46 -6.53 -27.16
N ALA A 45 -18.78 -5.91 -26.01
CA ALA A 45 -20.16 -5.49 -25.68
C ALA A 45 -20.56 -4.16 -26.36
N PHE A 46 -19.60 -3.25 -26.57
CA PHE A 46 -19.84 -1.90 -27.09
C PHE A 46 -18.85 -1.54 -28.20
N PRO A 47 -18.99 -2.09 -29.43
CA PRO A 47 -18.03 -1.92 -30.52
C PRO A 47 -17.89 -0.48 -31.02
N ASN A 48 -18.87 0.40 -30.73
CA ASN A 48 -18.89 1.79 -31.20
C ASN A 48 -18.35 2.81 -30.17
N VAL A 49 -17.85 2.35 -29.02
CA VAL A 49 -17.33 3.22 -27.97
C VAL A 49 -15.82 3.16 -27.96
N ASP A 50 -15.15 4.34 -27.99
CA ASP A 50 -13.69 4.42 -27.87
C ASP A 50 -13.28 4.14 -26.41
N ILE A 51 -12.92 2.89 -26.14
CA ILE A 51 -12.53 2.42 -24.81
C ILE A 51 -11.01 2.50 -24.70
N ARG A 52 -10.51 3.31 -23.77
CA ARG A 52 -9.08 3.44 -23.50
C ARG A 52 -8.64 2.58 -22.33
N ILE A 53 -7.42 2.04 -22.43
CA ILE A 53 -6.75 1.35 -21.32
C ILE A 53 -6.36 2.41 -20.28
N ALA A 54 -6.84 2.22 -19.05
CA ALA A 54 -6.55 3.15 -17.97
C ALA A 54 -5.16 2.89 -17.37
N HIS A 55 -4.50 3.95 -16.92
CA HIS A 55 -3.27 3.83 -16.16
C HIS A 55 -3.58 3.77 -14.66
N PRO A 56 -2.85 3.00 -13.83
CA PRO A 56 -3.13 2.89 -12.38
C PRO A 56 -3.23 4.24 -11.68
N VAL A 57 -2.40 5.21 -12.07
CA VAL A 57 -2.41 6.58 -11.51
C VAL A 57 -3.67 7.35 -11.90
N MET A 58 -4.26 7.08 -13.06
CA MET A 58 -5.49 7.75 -13.51
C MET A 58 -6.72 7.26 -12.75
N TRP A 59 -6.73 6.00 -12.31
CA TRP A 59 -7.80 5.44 -11.48
C TRP A 59 -7.86 6.08 -10.09
N LEU A 60 -6.73 6.57 -9.59
CA LEU A 60 -6.65 7.34 -8.35
C LEU A 60 -6.98 8.83 -8.58
N GLY A 61 -7.40 9.18 -9.81
CA GLY A 61 -7.60 10.51 -10.32
C GLY A 61 -8.67 11.35 -9.63
N PHE A 62 -8.30 11.88 -8.50
CA PHE A 62 -9.02 12.93 -7.81
C PHE A 62 -8.35 14.27 -8.13
N GLY A 63 -8.92 14.99 -9.09
CA GLY A 63 -8.54 16.37 -9.39
C GLY A 63 -7.64 16.57 -10.61
N SER A 64 -7.60 17.80 -11.09
CA SER A 64 -6.88 18.25 -12.29
C SER A 64 -5.36 18.36 -12.11
N ASN A 65 -4.83 18.23 -10.89
CA ASN A 65 -3.43 18.45 -10.58
C ASN A 65 -2.65 17.14 -10.54
N GLY A 66 -1.90 16.85 -11.59
CA GLY A 66 -1.09 15.62 -11.73
C GLY A 66 -0.14 15.36 -10.56
N LEU A 67 0.44 16.42 -9.96
CA LEU A 67 1.36 16.30 -8.84
C LEU A 67 0.65 15.78 -7.56
N LEU A 68 -0.56 16.22 -7.28
CA LEU A 68 -1.34 15.76 -6.14
C LEU A 68 -1.75 14.30 -6.27
N ASN A 69 -2.09 13.86 -7.49
CA ASN A 69 -2.40 12.46 -7.75
C ASN A 69 -1.19 11.55 -7.51
N ILE A 70 0.02 12.00 -7.88
CA ILE A 70 1.25 11.26 -7.61
C ILE A 70 1.52 11.17 -6.11
N LEU A 71 1.38 12.27 -5.37
CA LEU A 71 1.55 12.28 -3.91
C LEU A 71 0.56 11.33 -3.22
N TYR A 72 -0.69 11.35 -3.65
CA TYR A 72 -1.72 10.44 -3.14
C TYR A 72 -1.39 8.98 -3.43
N ALA A 73 -1.07 8.66 -4.67
CA ALA A 73 -0.68 7.31 -5.06
C ALA A 73 0.53 6.82 -4.27
N THR A 74 1.52 7.70 -4.07
CA THR A 74 2.73 7.39 -3.29
C THR A 74 2.41 7.15 -1.81
N ALA A 75 1.56 7.96 -1.19
CA ALA A 75 1.15 7.79 0.20
C ALA A 75 0.44 6.45 0.42
N TRP A 76 -0.51 6.11 -0.45
CA TRP A 76 -1.21 4.82 -0.39
C TRP A 76 -0.27 3.63 -0.64
N TYR A 77 0.67 3.78 -1.58
CA TYR A 77 1.66 2.75 -1.86
C TYR A 77 2.56 2.48 -0.64
N VAL A 78 3.12 3.54 -0.04
CA VAL A 78 3.96 3.44 1.16
C VAL A 78 3.18 2.83 2.32
N PHE A 79 1.93 3.25 2.51
CA PHE A 79 1.04 2.67 3.52
C PHE A 79 0.83 1.17 3.29
N ALA A 80 0.46 0.76 2.08
CA ALA A 80 0.20 -0.64 1.78
C ALA A 80 1.44 -1.51 2.03
N VAL A 81 2.60 -1.12 1.49
CA VAL A 81 3.86 -1.85 1.68
C VAL A 81 4.22 -1.97 3.15
N SER A 82 4.20 -0.84 3.88
CA SER A 82 4.56 -0.80 5.30
C SER A 82 3.58 -1.61 6.16
N PHE A 83 2.30 -1.59 5.82
CA PHE A 83 1.25 -2.30 6.53
C PHE A 83 1.40 -3.82 6.39
N PHE A 84 1.60 -4.32 5.16
CA PHE A 84 1.84 -5.74 4.93
C PHE A 84 3.16 -6.21 5.54
N MET A 85 4.20 -5.37 5.50
CA MET A 85 5.48 -5.67 6.14
C MET A 85 5.32 -5.79 7.66
N LEU A 86 4.69 -4.82 8.32
CA LEU A 86 4.42 -4.87 9.76
C LEU A 86 3.56 -6.10 10.12
N GLY A 87 2.55 -6.38 9.32
CA GLY A 87 1.67 -7.53 9.52
C GLY A 87 2.38 -8.88 9.43
N SER A 88 3.43 -9.00 8.62
CA SER A 88 4.24 -10.22 8.56
C SER A 88 4.98 -10.51 9.87
N PHE A 89 5.33 -9.47 10.64
CA PHE A 89 5.95 -9.61 11.97
C PHE A 89 4.92 -9.83 13.08
N VAL A 90 3.73 -9.22 12.95
CA VAL A 90 2.67 -9.31 13.98
C VAL A 90 1.92 -10.64 13.90
N PHE A 91 1.71 -11.18 12.70
CA PHE A 91 0.96 -12.42 12.47
C PHE A 91 1.82 -13.53 11.86
N PRO A 92 2.78 -14.12 12.61
CA PRO A 92 3.76 -15.06 12.03
C PRO A 92 3.13 -16.35 11.48
N ARG A 93 1.98 -16.79 12.02
CA ARG A 93 1.32 -18.04 11.58
C ARG A 93 0.46 -17.88 10.31
N LYS A 94 -0.21 -16.73 10.14
CA LYS A 94 -1.09 -16.44 8.99
C LYS A 94 -0.99 -14.96 8.61
N PRO A 95 0.16 -14.53 8.06
CA PRO A 95 0.44 -13.11 7.85
C PRO A 95 -0.57 -12.45 6.90
N LEU A 96 -0.89 -13.07 5.78
CA LEU A 96 -1.83 -12.49 4.81
C LEU A 96 -3.24 -12.32 5.39
N LEU A 97 -3.76 -13.32 6.09
CA LEU A 97 -5.13 -13.29 6.62
C LEU A 97 -5.27 -12.26 7.73
N GLY A 98 -4.32 -12.23 8.67
CA GLY A 98 -4.32 -11.26 9.77
C GLY A 98 -4.19 -9.81 9.28
N THR A 99 -3.29 -9.55 8.34
CA THR A 99 -3.11 -8.21 7.75
C THR A 99 -4.31 -7.77 6.93
N THR A 100 -4.91 -8.66 6.14
CA THR A 100 -6.09 -8.32 5.33
C THR A 100 -7.29 -7.98 6.20
N ILE A 101 -7.54 -8.74 7.27
CA ILE A 101 -8.63 -8.44 8.22
C ILE A 101 -8.38 -7.10 8.90
N SER A 102 -7.16 -6.85 9.41
CA SER A 102 -6.86 -5.57 10.07
C SER A 102 -6.90 -4.38 9.12
N ALA A 103 -6.49 -4.55 7.84
CA ALA A 103 -6.65 -3.53 6.81
C ALA A 103 -8.13 -3.22 6.55
N PHE A 104 -8.97 -4.24 6.46
CA PHE A 104 -10.40 -4.07 6.26
C PHE A 104 -11.06 -3.31 7.41
N VAL A 105 -10.72 -3.66 8.66
CA VAL A 105 -11.22 -2.93 9.84
C VAL A 105 -10.78 -1.47 9.84
N LEU A 106 -9.50 -1.18 9.51
CA LEU A 106 -9.01 0.20 9.41
C LEU A 106 -9.72 0.99 8.32
N LEU A 107 -9.98 0.37 7.16
CA LEU A 107 -10.73 1.01 6.06
C LEU A 107 -12.18 1.29 6.46
N LEU A 108 -12.84 0.39 7.19
CA LEU A 108 -14.18 0.62 7.71
C LEU A 108 -14.21 1.79 8.70
N ILE A 109 -13.28 1.83 9.65
CA ILE A 109 -13.18 2.93 10.61
C ILE A 109 -12.90 4.25 9.88
N GLY A 110 -11.95 4.26 8.94
CA GLY A 110 -11.63 5.44 8.13
C GLY A 110 -12.81 5.92 7.28
N GLY A 111 -13.54 5.00 6.66
CA GLY A 111 -14.75 5.32 5.90
C GLY A 111 -15.87 5.92 6.77
N LEU A 112 -16.10 5.33 7.94
CA LEU A 112 -17.07 5.85 8.90
C LEU A 112 -16.70 7.24 9.41
N THR A 113 -15.44 7.49 9.72
CA THR A 113 -14.98 8.82 10.16
C THR A 113 -15.22 9.89 9.09
N LEU A 114 -14.96 9.58 7.82
CA LEU A 114 -15.23 10.50 6.71
C LEU A 114 -16.72 10.84 6.56
N LEU A 115 -17.61 9.86 6.77
CA LEU A 115 -19.06 10.07 6.75
C LEU A 115 -19.54 11.00 7.89
N PHE A 116 -18.92 10.90 9.07
CA PHE A 116 -19.29 11.73 10.23
C PHE A 116 -18.79 13.18 10.11
N PHE A 117 -17.66 13.40 9.48
CA PHE A 117 -17.05 14.74 9.42
C PHE A 117 -17.62 15.64 8.35
N ASN A 118 -18.47 15.16 7.44
CA ASN A 118 -19.18 15.94 6.41
C ASN A 118 -18.32 17.05 5.78
N ALA A 119 -17.01 16.78 5.62
CA ALA A 119 -16.04 17.75 5.14
C ALA A 119 -16.17 17.93 3.62
N ASP A 120 -15.94 19.14 3.14
CA ASP A 120 -15.87 19.42 1.71
C ASP A 120 -14.95 18.42 1.01
N ASN A 121 -15.36 17.92 -0.15
CA ASN A 121 -14.69 16.82 -0.85
C ASN A 121 -13.17 17.01 -1.01
N ASN A 122 -12.70 18.25 -1.20
CA ASN A 122 -11.28 18.55 -1.35
C ASN A 122 -10.51 18.50 -0.03
N ALA A 123 -11.06 19.07 1.05
CA ALA A 123 -10.43 19.07 2.36
C ALA A 123 -10.32 17.64 2.93
N SER A 124 -11.38 16.84 2.78
CA SER A 124 -11.39 15.43 3.19
C SER A 124 -10.29 14.63 2.51
N PHE A 125 -10.05 14.89 1.23
CA PHE A 125 -9.03 14.24 0.45
C PHE A 125 -7.61 14.52 0.97
N TYR A 126 -7.28 15.78 1.26
CA TYR A 126 -5.97 16.16 1.79
C TYR A 126 -5.73 15.57 3.19
N ILE A 127 -6.74 15.64 4.05
CA ILE A 127 -6.66 15.08 5.39
C ILE A 127 -6.44 13.57 5.34
N LEU A 128 -7.19 12.85 4.50
CA LEU A 128 -7.04 11.42 4.33
C LEU A 128 -5.65 11.04 3.82
N THR A 129 -5.14 11.77 2.82
CA THR A 129 -3.80 11.54 2.27
C THR A 129 -2.71 11.74 3.33
N ALA A 130 -2.81 12.81 4.11
CA ALA A 130 -1.88 13.08 5.21
C ALA A 130 -1.93 11.98 6.28
N TRP A 131 -3.12 11.53 6.67
CA TRP A 131 -3.33 10.42 7.61
C TRP A 131 -2.71 9.12 7.12
N VAL A 132 -3.00 8.74 5.88
CA VAL A 132 -2.47 7.52 5.27
C VAL A 132 -0.95 7.56 5.18
N GLY A 133 -0.39 8.71 4.78
CA GLY A 133 1.06 8.92 4.74
C GLY A 133 1.72 8.79 6.12
N LEU A 134 1.15 9.43 7.15
CA LEU A 134 1.63 9.34 8.53
C LEU A 134 1.57 7.89 9.05
N LEU A 135 0.45 7.20 8.84
CA LEU A 135 0.32 5.80 9.24
C LEU A 135 1.36 4.91 8.54
N GLY A 136 1.64 5.17 7.27
CA GLY A 136 2.70 4.47 6.54
C GLY A 136 4.08 4.63 7.19
N LEU A 137 4.45 5.85 7.57
CA LEU A 137 5.72 6.13 8.26
C LEU A 137 5.78 5.49 9.64
N VAL A 138 4.70 5.56 10.41
CA VAL A 138 4.61 4.90 11.72
C VAL A 138 4.76 3.38 11.59
N ASN A 139 4.12 2.77 10.60
CA ASN A 139 4.24 1.33 10.33
C ASN A 139 5.68 0.93 9.96
N LEU A 140 6.39 1.74 9.16
CA LEU A 140 7.80 1.51 8.84
C LEU A 140 8.67 1.56 10.10
N TRP A 141 8.46 2.55 10.95
CA TRP A 141 9.18 2.67 12.22
C TRP A 141 8.90 1.50 13.17
N LEU A 142 7.64 1.08 13.30
CA LEU A 142 7.25 -0.06 14.10
C LEU A 142 7.84 -1.37 13.56
N SER A 143 7.89 -1.56 12.24
CA SER A 143 8.48 -2.74 11.61
C SER A 143 9.98 -2.84 11.90
N TYR A 144 10.69 -1.71 11.88
CA TYR A 144 12.10 -1.66 12.27
C TYR A 144 12.30 -2.04 13.74
N ARG A 145 11.51 -1.48 14.65
CA ARG A 145 11.57 -1.81 16.08
C ARG A 145 11.31 -3.28 16.35
N ARG A 146 10.31 -3.85 15.71
CA ARG A 146 9.99 -5.27 15.85
C ARG A 146 11.11 -6.18 15.36
N LEU A 147 11.75 -5.82 14.28
CA LEU A 147 12.93 -6.58 13.80
C LEU A 147 14.05 -6.57 14.84
N CYS A 148 14.35 -5.41 15.43
CA CYS A 148 15.36 -5.29 16.48
C CYS A 148 15.02 -6.14 17.72
N GLU A 149 13.75 -6.17 18.15
CA GLU A 149 13.30 -6.99 19.28
C GLU A 149 13.49 -8.49 19.00
N LEU A 150 13.12 -8.96 17.80
CA LEU A 150 13.24 -10.37 17.41
C LEU A 150 14.70 -10.84 17.39
N GLU A 151 15.62 -10.02 16.86
CA GLU A 151 17.05 -10.38 16.85
C GLU A 151 17.69 -10.41 18.24
N VAL A 152 17.18 -9.63 19.19
CA VAL A 152 17.65 -9.70 20.58
C VAL A 152 17.19 -10.99 21.26
N ILE A 153 15.95 -11.42 20.99
CA ILE A 153 15.41 -12.68 21.56
C ILE A 153 16.14 -13.89 21.00
N ASP A 154 16.47 -13.92 19.70
CA ASP A 154 17.20 -15.04 19.06
C ASP A 154 18.66 -15.17 19.56
N ARG A 155 19.22 -14.14 20.20
CA ARG A 155 20.58 -14.17 20.76
C ARG A 155 20.67 -14.55 22.23
N MET A 156 19.53 -14.65 22.92
CA MET A 156 19.42 -15.09 24.31
C MET A 156 19.21 -16.61 24.39
#